data_860993a0914f3c69f33b7e9e0f8499f7
#
_entry.id   860993a0914f3c69f33b7e9e0f8499f7
#
_cell.length_a   1.000
_cell.length_b   1.000
_cell.length_c   1.000
_cell.angle_alpha   90.00
_cell.angle_beta   90.00
_cell.angle_gamma   90.00
#
_symmetry.space_group_name_H-M   'P 1'
#
loop_
_entity.id
_entity.type
_entity.pdbx_description
1 polymer ?
#
loop_
_entity_poly.entity_id
_entity_poly.type
_entity_poly.pdbx_seq_one_letter_code
_entity_poly.pdbx_strand_id
1 'polypeptide(L)'
;YIYTKDLNPDVEFVIPKEGTEFFVDSWAIPKTSKNKANAEKFINYMCKAKVAKKNFDYLYYTTPNEAAMKLIEKKYRNEDAIFPTDETLDMCDTLKTLDTKTTDLYSKYWKEVKAK
;
A
#
# COMPACT_ATOMS: atom_id res chain seq x y z
N TYR A 1 -5.65 9.64 2.34
CA TYR A 1 -6.64 9.92 3.38
C TYR A 1 -6.03 10.76 4.52
N ILE A 2 -5.00 10.28 5.26
CA ILE A 2 -4.47 10.98 6.44
C ILE A 2 -4.02 12.41 6.12
N TYR A 3 -3.23 12.62 5.09
CA TYR A 3 -2.83 13.97 4.65
C TYR A 3 -4.02 14.87 4.32
N THR A 4 -5.06 14.32 3.70
CA THR A 4 -6.26 15.09 3.36
C THR A 4 -7.06 15.43 4.62
N LYS A 5 -7.16 14.50 5.56
CA LYS A 5 -7.83 14.70 6.85
C LYS A 5 -7.13 15.75 7.72
N ASP A 6 -5.81 15.81 7.66
CA ASP A 6 -5.03 16.86 8.36
C ASP A 6 -5.32 18.27 7.82
N LEU A 7 -5.65 18.37 6.53
CA LEU A 7 -6.02 19.65 5.88
C LEU A 7 -7.51 19.98 6.02
N ASN A 8 -8.35 18.96 6.03
CA ASN A 8 -9.80 19.08 6.16
C ASN A 8 -10.35 17.95 7.07
N PRO A 9 -10.65 18.25 8.34
CA PRO A 9 -11.13 17.25 9.30
C PRO A 9 -12.50 16.64 8.95
N ASP A 10 -13.27 17.27 8.06
CA ASP A 10 -14.58 16.76 7.63
C ASP A 10 -14.46 15.61 6.61
N VAL A 11 -13.24 15.31 6.15
CA VAL A 11 -13.01 14.17 5.25
C VAL A 11 -13.04 12.85 6.01
N GLU A 12 -13.86 11.93 5.54
CA GLU A 12 -13.95 10.57 6.05
C GLU A 12 -13.47 9.55 5.02
N PHE A 13 -12.96 8.43 5.51
CA PHE A 13 -12.60 7.27 4.68
C PHE A 13 -13.68 6.22 4.85
N VAL A 14 -14.21 5.73 3.74
CA VAL A 14 -15.25 4.71 3.73
C VAL A 14 -14.80 3.51 2.91
N ILE A 15 -14.85 2.35 3.51
CA ILE A 15 -14.73 1.06 2.80
C ILE A 15 -16.16 0.61 2.49
N PRO A 16 -16.53 0.46 1.20
CA PRO A 16 -17.84 -0.04 0.83
C PRO A 16 -18.09 -1.45 1.39
N LYS A 17 -19.34 -1.76 1.68
CA LYS A 17 -19.74 -3.11 2.16
C LYS A 17 -19.47 -4.23 1.14
N GLU A 18 -19.30 -3.85 -0.12
CA GLU A 18 -18.92 -4.75 -1.22
C GLU A 18 -17.42 -5.06 -1.23
N GLY A 19 -16.63 -4.42 -0.36
CA GLY A 19 -15.18 -4.50 -0.36
C GLY A 19 -14.53 -3.45 -1.24
N THR A 20 -13.20 -3.52 -1.34
CA THR A 20 -12.38 -2.62 -2.15
C THR A 20 -11.16 -3.35 -2.67
N GLU A 21 -10.31 -2.64 -3.40
CA GLU A 21 -9.03 -3.17 -3.84
C GLU A 21 -8.03 -3.18 -2.67
N PHE A 22 -7.29 -4.28 -2.57
CA PHE A 22 -6.16 -4.43 -1.67
C PHE A 22 -4.89 -4.73 -2.50
N PHE A 23 -3.80 -4.03 -2.22
CA PHE A 23 -2.52 -4.26 -2.89
C PHE A 23 -1.36 -4.25 -1.89
N VAL A 24 -0.27 -4.90 -2.27
CA VAL A 24 0.95 -4.99 -1.48
C VAL A 24 2.13 -4.50 -2.30
N ASP A 25 2.71 -3.37 -1.88
CA ASP A 25 3.97 -2.90 -2.44
C ASP A 25 5.13 -3.72 -1.89
N SER A 26 5.98 -4.22 -2.77
CA SER A 26 7.06 -5.12 -2.41
C SER A 26 8.40 -4.66 -2.95
N TRP A 27 9.44 -4.79 -2.13
CA TRP A 27 10.82 -4.68 -2.61
C TRP A 27 11.20 -5.92 -3.41
N ALA A 28 11.67 -5.72 -4.62
CA ALA A 28 12.12 -6.81 -5.48
C ALA A 28 13.54 -6.57 -6.01
N ILE A 29 14.31 -7.64 -6.12
CA ILE A 29 15.67 -7.61 -6.69
C ILE A 29 15.59 -8.30 -8.07
N PRO A 30 15.81 -7.56 -9.18
CA PRO A 30 15.82 -8.16 -10.50
C PRO A 30 16.86 -9.31 -10.58
N LYS A 31 16.49 -10.39 -11.25
CA LYS A 31 17.37 -11.57 -11.39
C LYS A 31 18.74 -11.24 -12.01
N THR A 32 18.77 -10.20 -12.84
CA THR A 32 19.98 -9.72 -13.53
C THR A 32 20.81 -8.71 -12.71
N SER A 33 20.40 -8.39 -11.48
CA SER A 33 21.11 -7.42 -10.64
C SER A 33 22.53 -7.89 -10.32
N LYS A 34 23.50 -7.02 -10.60
CA LYS A 34 24.91 -7.24 -10.25
C LYS A 34 25.24 -6.87 -8.79
N ASN A 35 24.31 -6.18 -8.10
CA ASN A 35 24.49 -5.65 -6.74
C ASN A 35 23.54 -6.32 -5.74
N LYS A 36 23.23 -7.61 -5.92
CA LYS A 36 22.28 -8.35 -5.09
C LYS A 36 22.56 -8.23 -3.59
N ALA A 37 23.81 -8.42 -3.19
CA ALA A 37 24.21 -8.35 -1.76
C ALA A 37 23.94 -6.96 -1.13
N ASN A 38 24.12 -5.87 -1.87
CA ASN A 38 23.82 -4.53 -1.38
C ASN A 38 22.31 -4.28 -1.35
N ALA A 39 21.56 -4.80 -2.32
CA ALA A 39 20.10 -4.73 -2.33
C ALA A 39 19.50 -5.48 -1.13
N GLU A 40 20.00 -6.68 -0.82
CA GLU A 40 19.59 -7.45 0.35
C GLU A 40 19.89 -6.70 1.67
N LYS A 41 21.08 -6.06 1.78
CA LYS A 41 21.40 -5.22 2.94
C LYS A 41 20.44 -4.04 3.09
N PHE A 42 20.06 -3.42 1.99
CA PHE A 42 19.08 -2.32 1.99
C PHE A 42 17.70 -2.81 2.44
N ILE A 43 17.21 -3.91 1.88
CA ILE A 43 15.93 -4.50 2.28
C ILE A 43 15.95 -4.86 3.78
N ASN A 44 17.02 -5.51 4.25
CA ASN A 44 17.17 -5.82 5.67
C ASN A 44 17.20 -4.57 6.56
N TYR A 45 17.79 -3.48 6.08
CA TYR A 45 17.76 -2.21 6.78
C TYR A 45 16.33 -1.66 6.87
N MET A 46 15.56 -1.70 5.77
CA MET A 46 14.16 -1.27 5.73
C MET A 46 13.25 -2.10 6.65
N CYS A 47 13.58 -3.38 6.87
CA CYS A 47 12.86 -4.27 7.77
C CYS A 47 13.13 -4.01 9.27
N LYS A 48 14.09 -3.15 9.63
CA LYS A 48 14.30 -2.81 11.05
C LYS A 48 13.10 -2.03 11.59
N ALA A 49 12.59 -2.42 12.75
CA ALA A 49 11.37 -1.85 13.34
C ALA A 49 11.35 -0.31 13.37
N LYS A 50 12.45 0.32 13.81
CA LYS A 50 12.55 1.80 13.86
C LYS A 50 12.56 2.44 12.46
N VAL A 51 13.10 1.75 11.44
CA VAL A 51 13.15 2.23 10.07
C VAL A 51 11.78 2.07 9.41
N ALA A 52 11.14 0.91 9.57
CA ALA A 52 9.80 0.66 9.09
C ALA A 52 8.77 1.62 9.73
N LYS A 53 8.93 1.93 11.03
CA LYS A 53 8.12 2.96 11.71
C LYS A 53 8.32 4.34 11.10
N LYS A 54 9.56 4.76 10.80
CA LYS A 54 9.81 6.04 10.12
C LYS A 54 9.21 6.09 8.72
N ASN A 55 9.25 4.97 8.00
CA ASN A 55 8.62 4.87 6.69
C ASN A 55 7.09 5.02 6.80
N PHE A 56 6.49 4.37 7.79
CA PHE A 56 5.08 4.56 8.11
C PHE A 56 4.75 6.03 8.41
N ASP A 57 5.51 6.69 9.28
CA ASP A 57 5.26 8.10 9.65
C ASP A 57 5.29 9.05 8.45
N TYR A 58 6.01 8.68 7.40
CA TYR A 58 6.10 9.48 6.19
C TYR A 58 5.03 9.15 5.16
N LEU A 59 4.68 7.87 4.99
CA LEU A 59 3.78 7.40 3.95
C LEU A 59 2.34 7.16 4.43
N TYR A 60 2.16 6.86 5.71
CA TYR A 60 0.92 6.36 6.31
C TYR A 60 0.37 5.09 5.62
N TYR A 61 1.24 4.30 4.99
CA TYR A 61 0.89 2.98 4.46
C TYR A 61 1.07 1.92 5.54
N THR A 62 0.13 1.01 5.63
CA THR A 62 0.18 -0.17 6.51
C THR A 62 1.53 -0.89 6.36
N THR A 63 2.05 -1.38 7.45
CA THR A 63 3.28 -2.18 7.47
C THR A 63 3.00 -3.59 7.99
N PRO A 64 3.51 -4.65 7.34
CA PRO A 64 3.42 -6.02 7.86
C PRO A 64 4.44 -6.29 8.97
N ASN A 65 5.26 -5.32 9.35
CA ASN A 65 6.28 -5.47 10.38
C ASN A 65 5.68 -5.29 11.77
N GLU A 66 5.36 -6.39 12.46
CA GLU A 66 4.77 -6.39 13.80
C GLU A 66 5.57 -5.60 14.84
N ALA A 67 6.90 -5.65 14.76
CA ALA A 67 7.75 -4.89 15.67
C ALA A 67 7.66 -3.38 15.41
N ALA A 68 7.47 -2.97 14.16
CA ALA A 68 7.21 -1.57 13.81
C ALA A 68 5.80 -1.13 14.24
N MET A 69 4.79 -1.99 14.06
CA MET A 69 3.42 -1.71 14.50
C MET A 69 3.34 -1.36 15.99
N LYS A 70 4.13 -2.03 16.83
CA LYS A 70 4.19 -1.75 18.28
C LYS A 70 4.73 -0.34 18.59
N LEU A 71 5.47 0.26 17.67
CA LEU A 71 6.04 1.61 17.79
C LEU A 71 5.14 2.71 17.23
N ILE A 72 4.13 2.35 16.43
CA ILE A 72 3.18 3.28 15.84
C ILE A 72 2.19 3.75 16.91
N GLU A 73 1.82 5.02 16.87
CA GLU A 73 0.86 5.60 17.82
C GLU A 73 -0.49 4.89 17.75
N LYS A 74 -1.12 4.71 18.92
CA LYS A 74 -2.39 3.99 19.06
C LYS A 74 -3.51 4.59 18.19
N LYS A 75 -3.53 5.91 18.02
CA LYS A 75 -4.54 6.60 17.18
C LYS A 75 -4.53 6.08 15.74
N TYR A 76 -3.34 5.80 15.16
CA TYR A 76 -3.21 5.26 13.81
C TYR A 76 -3.45 3.76 13.76
N ARG A 77 -3.06 3.02 14.81
CA ARG A 77 -3.28 1.56 14.86
C ARG A 77 -4.76 1.17 14.96
N ASN A 78 -5.59 2.08 15.44
CA ASN A 78 -7.03 1.89 15.57
C ASN A 78 -7.80 2.51 14.39
N GLU A 79 -7.12 2.99 13.36
CA GLU A 79 -7.73 3.58 12.19
C GLU A 79 -7.89 2.49 11.10
N ASP A 80 -9.12 2.07 10.85
CA ASP A 80 -9.42 1.00 9.86
C ASP A 80 -8.97 1.36 8.44
N ALA A 81 -8.91 2.66 8.14
CA ALA A 81 -8.36 3.14 6.87
C ALA A 81 -6.86 2.83 6.68
N ILE A 82 -6.13 2.55 7.77
CA ILE A 82 -4.70 2.25 7.76
C ILE A 82 -4.46 0.78 8.10
N PHE A 83 -5.13 0.26 9.12
CA PHE A 83 -5.01 -1.12 9.60
C PHE A 83 -6.40 -1.78 9.58
N PRO A 84 -6.90 -2.16 8.39
CA PRO A 84 -8.20 -2.81 8.27
C PRO A 84 -8.23 -4.14 9.05
N THR A 85 -9.42 -4.51 9.49
CA THR A 85 -9.63 -5.80 10.17
C THR A 85 -9.54 -6.97 9.19
N ASP A 86 -9.36 -8.19 9.70
CA ASP A 86 -9.33 -9.38 8.86
C ASP A 86 -10.65 -9.55 8.08
N GLU A 87 -11.79 -9.24 8.71
CA GLU A 87 -13.10 -9.26 8.04
C GLU A 87 -13.16 -8.27 6.87
N THR A 88 -12.55 -7.10 7.02
CA THR A 88 -12.45 -6.11 5.91
C THR A 88 -11.55 -6.63 4.81
N LEU A 89 -10.41 -7.22 5.14
CA LEU A 89 -9.48 -7.79 4.17
C LEU A 89 -10.10 -8.97 3.39
N ASP A 90 -10.92 -9.79 4.04
CA ASP A 90 -11.63 -10.91 3.41
C ASP A 90 -12.65 -10.46 2.35
N MET A 91 -13.14 -9.21 2.45
CA MET A 91 -14.02 -8.60 1.45
C MET A 91 -13.25 -7.91 0.32
N CYS A 92 -11.93 -7.79 0.42
CA CYS A 92 -11.11 -7.08 -0.55
C CYS A 92 -10.60 -8.02 -1.64
N ASP A 93 -10.53 -7.50 -2.87
CA ASP A 93 -9.92 -8.19 -4.00
C ASP A 93 -8.53 -7.62 -4.31
N THR A 94 -7.65 -8.47 -4.83
CA THR A 94 -6.37 -8.05 -5.39
C THR A 94 -6.47 -7.89 -6.89
N LEU A 95 -5.76 -6.92 -7.46
CA LEU A 95 -5.67 -6.78 -8.91
C LEU A 95 -5.03 -8.02 -9.52
N LYS A 96 -5.77 -8.64 -10.45
CA LYS A 96 -5.29 -9.81 -11.21
C LYS A 96 -4.48 -9.34 -12.42
N THR A 97 -3.47 -10.13 -12.79
CA THR A 97 -2.77 -9.90 -14.06
C THR A 97 -3.76 -10.08 -15.20
N LEU A 98 -3.91 -9.04 -16.01
CA LEU A 98 -4.81 -9.05 -17.17
C LEU A 98 -4.15 -9.72 -18.37
N ASP A 99 -4.95 -10.35 -19.21
CA ASP A 99 -4.49 -10.79 -20.53
C ASP A 99 -4.19 -9.61 -21.45
N THR A 100 -3.45 -9.84 -22.54
CA THR A 100 -3.02 -8.82 -23.49
C THR A 100 -4.20 -8.04 -24.07
N LYS A 101 -5.28 -8.74 -24.46
CA LYS A 101 -6.46 -8.11 -25.07
C LYS A 101 -7.14 -7.13 -24.11
N THR A 102 -7.28 -7.52 -22.85
CA THR A 102 -7.86 -6.67 -21.79
C THR A 102 -6.95 -5.49 -21.49
N THR A 103 -5.63 -5.71 -21.43
CA THR A 103 -4.64 -4.63 -21.24
C THR A 103 -4.69 -3.60 -22.37
N ASP A 104 -4.84 -4.04 -23.61
CA ASP A 104 -4.96 -3.16 -24.77
C ASP A 104 -6.25 -2.32 -24.72
N LEU A 105 -7.37 -2.91 -24.28
CA LEU A 105 -8.63 -2.19 -24.05
C LEU A 105 -8.47 -1.10 -22.98
N TYR A 106 -7.86 -1.42 -21.83
CA TYR A 106 -7.55 -0.44 -20.80
C TYR A 106 -6.72 0.72 -21.37
N SER A 107 -5.66 0.38 -22.09
CA SER A 107 -4.76 1.38 -22.71
C SER A 107 -5.48 2.27 -23.71
N LYS A 108 -6.37 1.71 -24.51
CA LYS A 108 -7.20 2.43 -25.48
C LYS A 108 -8.12 3.43 -24.76
N TYR A 109 -8.94 2.94 -23.84
CA TYR A 109 -9.91 3.81 -23.15
C TYR A 109 -9.24 4.86 -22.28
N TRP A 110 -8.11 4.53 -21.65
CA TRP A 110 -7.35 5.51 -20.88
C TRP A 110 -6.81 6.64 -21.76
N LYS A 111 -6.36 6.32 -22.97
CA LYS A 111 -5.95 7.36 -23.95
C LYS A 111 -7.12 8.23 -24.37
N GLU A 112 -8.29 7.66 -24.62
CA GLU A 112 -9.51 8.39 -24.98
C GLU A 112 -9.96 9.36 -23.86
N VAL A 113 -9.90 8.90 -22.59
CA VAL A 113 -10.22 9.75 -21.43
C VAL A 113 -9.26 10.93 -21.30
N LYS A 114 -7.95 10.70 -21.52
CA LYS A 114 -6.94 11.76 -21.41
C LYS A 114 -6.92 12.73 -22.60
N ALA A 115 -7.50 12.38 -23.73
CA ALA A 115 -7.56 13.21 -24.92
C ALA A 115 -8.70 14.24 -24.88
N LYS A 116 -9.56 14.18 -23.87
CA LYS A 116 -10.63 15.16 -23.60
C LYS A 116 -10.17 16.21 -22.60
#